data_007d7dd82e9753e089b1a5b4aeab6055
#
_entry.id   007d7dd82e9753e089b1a5b4aeab6055
#
_cell.length_a   1.000
_cell.length_b   1.000
_cell.length_c   1.000
_cell.angle_alpha   90.00
_cell.angle_beta   90.00
_cell.angle_gamma   90.00
#
_symmetry.space_group_name_H-M   'P 1'
#
loop_
_entity.id
_entity.type
_entity.pdbx_description
1 polymer ?
#
loop_
_entity_poly.entity_id
_entity_poly.type
_entity_poly.pdbx_seq_one_letter_code
_entity_poly.pdbx_strand_id
1 'polypeptide(L)'
;MADVQRDTILVTGGAGYVGSHTVITLLEDGYKVIVVDNFSNGSPESIKRIETVTGSVIPCYNVDLLNKNDILDVFKKHKEISIVIHFAALKAVGESVEKPLLYYRVNVMGTVNLIEAMCENGVTRIIFSSSATVYGDPKYLPMDENHPVGNCTSPYAKSKHFVEEILSDICRIKSEWSVVVLRYFNPVGAHSSGMIGEDPQGIPNNLTPFVSQVAIGKRTELLVFGDDYNTHDGTGVRDYIHITDIAKGHIAAMSKVKDSTGFKVYNLGTGKGSSVLDVITAFEKACGKKINYRVVDRRDGDVAAMCADPKKAETELGWKATYNLDDMCRDLWNWQIKNPNGFKPKNGLKH
;
A
#
# COMPACT_ATOMS: atom_id res chain seq x y z
N MET A 1 7.02 34.14 11.58
CA MET A 1 7.36 33.08 10.59
C MET A 1 6.21 33.10 9.61
N ALA A 2 6.47 33.30 8.32
CA ALA A 2 5.41 33.29 7.31
C ALA A 2 4.75 31.91 7.35
N ASP A 3 3.44 31.87 7.41
CA ASP A 3 2.62 30.68 7.33
C ASP A 3 2.83 30.08 5.92
N VAL A 4 3.76 29.12 5.80
CA VAL A 4 3.97 28.43 4.53
C VAL A 4 2.72 27.60 4.31
N GLN A 5 1.79 28.12 3.53
CA GLN A 5 0.57 27.41 3.15
C GLN A 5 0.99 26.10 2.46
N ARG A 6 0.87 24.98 3.18
CA ARG A 6 1.19 23.66 2.64
C ARG A 6 0.14 23.24 1.62
N ASP A 7 0.57 22.43 0.65
CA ASP A 7 -0.29 21.92 -0.42
C ASP A 7 -1.51 21.17 0.14
N THR A 8 -2.60 21.18 -0.62
CA THR A 8 -3.78 20.35 -0.38
C THR A 8 -3.68 19.10 -1.23
N ILE A 9 -3.72 17.95 -0.57
CA ILE A 9 -3.49 16.63 -1.18
C ILE A 9 -4.80 15.89 -1.29
N LEU A 10 -5.16 15.45 -2.49
CA LEU A 10 -6.23 14.47 -2.68
C LEU A 10 -5.65 13.05 -2.54
N VAL A 11 -6.16 12.29 -1.60
CA VAL A 11 -5.78 10.89 -1.37
C VAL A 11 -6.93 9.99 -1.79
N THR A 12 -6.75 9.21 -2.86
CA THR A 12 -7.73 8.20 -3.27
C THR A 12 -7.42 6.88 -2.58
N GLY A 13 -8.45 6.17 -2.12
CA GLY A 13 -8.24 4.96 -1.32
C GLY A 13 -7.69 5.25 0.08
N GLY A 14 -7.95 6.46 0.60
CA GLY A 14 -7.40 6.93 1.88
C GLY A 14 -7.97 6.21 3.11
N ALA A 15 -9.07 5.49 2.99
CA ALA A 15 -9.65 4.67 4.06
C ALA A 15 -9.08 3.23 4.09
N GLY A 16 -8.26 2.86 3.10
CA GLY A 16 -7.59 1.56 3.01
C GLY A 16 -6.33 1.47 3.88
N TYR A 17 -5.67 0.30 3.88
CA TYR A 17 -4.52 0.04 4.75
C TYR A 17 -3.35 1.02 4.52
N VAL A 18 -2.81 1.11 3.30
CA VAL A 18 -1.69 2.02 3.00
C VAL A 18 -2.13 3.47 3.04
N GLY A 19 -3.32 3.75 2.48
CA GLY A 19 -3.87 5.10 2.43
C GLY A 19 -4.07 5.72 3.82
N SER A 20 -4.65 5.00 4.76
CA SER A 20 -4.92 5.50 6.11
C SER A 20 -3.65 5.88 6.88
N HIS A 21 -2.58 5.06 6.77
CA HIS A 21 -1.29 5.37 7.39
C HIS A 21 -0.61 6.58 6.73
N THR A 22 -0.73 6.71 5.40
CA THR A 22 -0.21 7.87 4.68
C THR A 22 -0.98 9.14 5.01
N VAL A 23 -2.31 9.07 5.17
CA VAL A 23 -3.13 10.21 5.60
C VAL A 23 -2.71 10.71 6.99
N ILE A 24 -2.47 9.80 7.96
CA ILE A 24 -1.94 10.17 9.28
C ILE A 24 -0.63 10.94 9.11
N THR A 25 0.34 10.38 8.39
CA THR A 25 1.67 10.97 8.24
C THR A 25 1.62 12.33 7.52
N LEU A 26 0.74 12.49 6.51
CA LEU A 26 0.51 13.78 5.86
C LEU A 26 -0.03 14.84 6.82
N LEU A 27 -1.01 14.49 7.66
CA LEU A 27 -1.61 15.39 8.64
C LEU A 27 -0.61 15.77 9.72
N GLU A 28 0.17 14.81 10.25
CA GLU A 28 1.25 15.05 11.21
C GLU A 28 2.33 15.99 10.63
N ASP A 29 2.60 15.89 9.33
CA ASP A 29 3.50 16.78 8.59
C ASP A 29 2.86 18.14 8.24
N GLY A 30 1.56 18.35 8.60
CA GLY A 30 0.81 19.59 8.43
C GLY A 30 0.25 19.84 7.02
N TYR A 31 0.19 18.82 6.16
CA TYR A 31 -0.53 18.94 4.88
C TYR A 31 -2.04 18.97 5.09
N LYS A 32 -2.76 19.65 4.19
CA LYS A 32 -4.21 19.53 4.10
C LYS A 32 -4.56 18.31 3.28
N VAL A 33 -5.43 17.46 3.78
CA VAL A 33 -5.78 16.20 3.14
C VAL A 33 -7.28 16.14 2.86
N ILE A 34 -7.62 15.72 1.65
CA ILE A 34 -8.97 15.37 1.22
C ILE A 34 -8.93 13.89 0.83
N VAL A 35 -9.88 13.10 1.32
CA VAL A 35 -9.94 11.67 1.03
C VAL A 35 -11.12 11.37 0.12
N VAL A 36 -10.91 10.51 -0.88
CA VAL A 36 -11.96 9.83 -1.64
C VAL A 36 -11.77 8.32 -1.53
N ASP A 37 -12.84 7.60 -1.22
CA ASP A 37 -12.85 6.15 -1.09
C ASP A 37 -14.27 5.64 -1.35
N ASN A 38 -14.45 4.52 -2.04
CA ASN A 38 -15.78 3.91 -2.22
C ASN A 38 -16.13 2.90 -1.12
N PHE A 39 -15.22 2.73 -0.16
CA PHE A 39 -15.33 1.82 0.98
C PHE A 39 -15.57 0.35 0.62
N SER A 40 -15.27 -0.05 -0.61
CA SER A 40 -15.39 -1.45 -1.02
C SER A 40 -14.45 -2.39 -0.27
N ASN A 41 -13.28 -1.88 0.14
CA ASN A 41 -12.29 -2.61 0.94
C ASN A 41 -11.76 -1.78 2.12
N GLY A 42 -11.90 -0.46 2.07
CA GLY A 42 -11.64 0.45 3.18
C GLY A 42 -12.81 0.50 4.17
N SER A 43 -12.62 1.22 5.28
CA SER A 43 -13.65 1.40 6.31
C SER A 43 -13.83 2.87 6.66
N PRO A 44 -15.08 3.40 6.71
CA PRO A 44 -15.32 4.75 7.24
C PRO A 44 -14.80 4.93 8.67
N GLU A 45 -14.75 3.84 9.45
CA GLU A 45 -14.21 3.84 10.81
C GLU A 45 -12.71 4.17 10.83
N SER A 46 -11.94 3.82 9.78
CA SER A 46 -10.53 4.19 9.71
C SER A 46 -10.37 5.71 9.67
N ILE A 47 -11.22 6.45 8.94
CA ILE A 47 -11.19 7.92 8.89
C ILE A 47 -11.46 8.52 10.26
N LYS A 48 -12.51 8.08 10.96
CA LYS A 48 -12.82 8.54 12.33
C LYS A 48 -11.66 8.32 13.29
N ARG A 49 -10.97 7.19 13.16
CA ARG A 49 -9.81 6.89 14.01
C ARG A 49 -8.59 7.71 13.64
N ILE A 50 -8.39 8.02 12.35
CA ILE A 50 -7.36 8.98 11.93
C ILE A 50 -7.65 10.35 12.57
N GLU A 51 -8.88 10.85 12.48
CA GLU A 51 -9.27 12.11 13.12
C GLU A 51 -9.02 12.10 14.63
N THR A 52 -9.30 10.96 15.29
CA THR A 52 -9.03 10.80 16.74
C THR A 52 -7.53 10.82 17.04
N VAL A 53 -6.71 10.17 16.22
CA VAL A 53 -5.24 10.08 16.42
C VAL A 53 -4.56 11.42 16.16
N THR A 54 -5.00 12.15 15.12
CA THR A 54 -4.34 13.38 14.65
C THR A 54 -4.97 14.66 15.20
N GLY A 55 -6.19 14.58 15.74
CA GLY A 55 -6.97 15.77 16.13
C GLY A 55 -7.47 16.60 14.96
N SER A 56 -7.36 16.10 13.73
CA SER A 56 -7.71 16.81 12.50
C SER A 56 -9.08 16.35 11.99
N VAL A 57 -9.82 17.25 11.33
CA VAL A 57 -11.05 16.90 10.59
C VAL A 57 -10.69 16.70 9.12
N ILE A 58 -11.14 15.58 8.55
CA ILE A 58 -10.78 15.16 7.19
C ILE A 58 -12.01 15.21 6.28
N PRO A 59 -12.05 16.12 5.27
CA PRO A 59 -13.04 16.01 4.20
C PRO A 59 -12.91 14.64 3.51
N CYS A 60 -13.92 13.80 3.67
CA CYS A 60 -13.93 12.44 3.12
C CYS A 60 -15.21 12.23 2.30
N TYR A 61 -15.05 11.79 1.05
CA TYR A 61 -16.14 11.59 0.10
C TYR A 61 -16.24 10.13 -0.31
N ASN A 62 -17.46 9.60 -0.28
CA ASN A 62 -17.76 8.28 -0.85
C ASN A 62 -17.83 8.42 -2.38
N VAL A 63 -16.74 8.09 -3.06
CA VAL A 63 -16.59 8.22 -4.51
C VAL A 63 -16.01 6.95 -5.09
N ASP A 64 -16.67 6.40 -6.11
CA ASP A 64 -16.11 5.36 -6.95
C ASP A 64 -15.42 5.99 -8.17
N LEU A 65 -14.13 5.66 -8.37
CA LEU A 65 -13.36 6.19 -9.50
C LEU A 65 -13.91 5.75 -10.87
N LEU A 66 -14.81 4.77 -10.92
CA LEU A 66 -15.53 4.43 -12.14
C LEU A 66 -16.59 5.47 -12.53
N ASN A 67 -16.99 6.34 -11.60
CA ASN A 67 -17.87 7.47 -11.85
C ASN A 67 -17.05 8.78 -11.94
N LYS A 68 -16.66 9.14 -13.15
CA LYS A 68 -15.85 10.33 -13.40
C LYS A 68 -16.51 11.62 -12.90
N ASN A 69 -17.84 11.73 -12.97
CA ASN A 69 -18.55 12.95 -12.53
C ASN A 69 -18.39 13.19 -11.03
N ASP A 70 -18.41 12.13 -10.20
CA ASP A 70 -18.22 12.27 -8.76
C ASP A 70 -16.81 12.77 -8.44
N ILE A 71 -15.79 12.32 -9.20
CA ILE A 71 -14.41 12.80 -9.06
C ILE A 71 -14.32 14.27 -9.44
N LEU A 72 -14.92 14.66 -10.56
CA LEU A 72 -14.96 16.07 -11.03
C LEU A 72 -15.62 16.97 -10.00
N ASP A 73 -16.68 16.52 -9.34
CA ASP A 73 -17.38 17.32 -8.32
C ASP A 73 -16.51 17.54 -7.07
N VAL A 74 -15.63 16.59 -6.70
CA VAL A 74 -14.63 16.79 -5.65
C VAL A 74 -13.63 17.87 -6.07
N PHE A 75 -13.07 17.82 -7.27
CA PHE A 75 -12.14 18.85 -7.77
C PHE A 75 -12.80 20.24 -7.89
N LYS A 76 -14.05 20.32 -8.34
CA LYS A 76 -14.81 21.59 -8.40
C LYS A 76 -15.00 22.20 -7.02
N LYS A 77 -15.27 21.36 -6.00
CA LYS A 77 -15.46 21.77 -4.62
C LYS A 77 -14.15 22.19 -3.94
N HIS A 78 -13.05 21.57 -4.34
CA HIS A 78 -11.73 21.73 -3.74
C HIS A 78 -10.69 22.14 -4.80
N LYS A 79 -10.81 23.38 -5.27
CA LYS A 79 -9.92 23.95 -6.29
C LYS A 79 -8.47 24.13 -5.81
N GLU A 80 -8.25 24.05 -4.51
CA GLU A 80 -6.94 24.11 -3.86
C GLU A 80 -6.15 22.79 -3.97
N ILE A 81 -6.72 21.69 -4.47
CA ILE A 81 -6.02 20.44 -4.68
C ILE A 81 -4.88 20.67 -5.69
N SER A 82 -3.65 20.38 -5.26
CA SER A 82 -2.45 20.58 -6.06
C SER A 82 -1.70 19.27 -6.39
N ILE A 83 -1.92 18.21 -5.60
CA ILE A 83 -1.25 16.93 -5.75
C ILE A 83 -2.26 15.81 -5.47
N VAL A 84 -2.15 14.71 -6.20
CA VAL A 84 -2.91 13.48 -5.97
C VAL A 84 -1.97 12.37 -5.47
N ILE A 85 -2.36 11.67 -4.41
CA ILE A 85 -1.75 10.38 -4.02
C ILE A 85 -2.79 9.30 -4.30
N HIS A 86 -2.44 8.36 -5.19
CA HIS A 86 -3.40 7.40 -5.73
C HIS A 86 -3.16 5.99 -5.20
N PHE A 87 -3.98 5.58 -4.20
CA PHE A 87 -3.99 4.22 -3.63
C PHE A 87 -5.17 3.38 -4.11
N ALA A 88 -6.30 4.01 -4.49
CA ALA A 88 -7.54 3.30 -4.80
C ALA A 88 -7.32 2.23 -5.87
N ALA A 89 -7.38 0.96 -5.46
CA ALA A 89 -7.22 -0.21 -6.32
C ALA A 89 -7.65 -1.47 -5.58
N LEU A 90 -8.07 -2.48 -6.32
CA LEU A 90 -8.15 -3.86 -5.86
C LEU A 90 -6.74 -4.45 -5.81
N LYS A 91 -6.39 -5.20 -4.75
CA LYS A 91 -5.00 -5.64 -4.47
C LYS A 91 -4.82 -7.16 -4.30
N ALA A 92 -5.88 -7.95 -4.32
CA ALA A 92 -5.80 -9.38 -4.06
C ALA A 92 -5.36 -10.15 -5.32
N VAL A 93 -4.12 -10.67 -5.30
CA VAL A 93 -3.52 -11.37 -6.45
C VAL A 93 -4.37 -12.56 -6.88
N GLY A 94 -4.78 -13.43 -5.94
CA GLY A 94 -5.63 -14.61 -6.23
C GLY A 94 -6.97 -14.22 -6.85
N GLU A 95 -7.70 -13.28 -6.25
CA GLU A 95 -8.98 -12.78 -6.80
C GLU A 95 -8.80 -12.20 -8.21
N SER A 96 -7.65 -11.57 -8.49
CA SER A 96 -7.40 -11.00 -9.82
C SER A 96 -7.36 -12.07 -10.92
N VAL A 97 -6.90 -13.29 -10.59
CA VAL A 97 -6.89 -14.42 -11.53
C VAL A 97 -8.32 -14.91 -11.79
N GLU A 98 -9.16 -14.94 -10.77
CA GLU A 98 -10.56 -15.36 -10.87
C GLU A 98 -11.43 -14.29 -11.57
N LYS A 99 -11.14 -13.00 -11.35
CA LYS A 99 -11.93 -11.84 -11.80
C LYS A 99 -11.12 -10.81 -12.58
N PRO A 100 -10.42 -11.19 -13.66
CA PRO A 100 -9.46 -10.30 -14.33
C PRO A 100 -10.09 -9.00 -14.85
N LEU A 101 -11.27 -9.07 -15.45
CA LEU A 101 -11.94 -7.88 -16.00
C LEU A 101 -12.34 -6.88 -14.92
N LEU A 102 -12.68 -7.35 -13.71
CA LEU A 102 -12.94 -6.48 -12.56
C LEU A 102 -11.69 -5.66 -12.21
N TYR A 103 -10.53 -6.31 -12.18
CA TYR A 103 -9.26 -5.65 -11.86
C TYR A 103 -8.86 -4.61 -12.91
N TYR A 104 -9.00 -4.92 -14.20
CA TYR A 104 -8.75 -3.92 -15.25
C TYR A 104 -9.74 -2.77 -15.20
N ARG A 105 -11.02 -3.06 -14.96
CA ARG A 105 -12.03 -2.00 -14.83
C ARG A 105 -11.71 -1.08 -13.66
N VAL A 106 -11.52 -1.62 -12.45
CA VAL A 106 -11.32 -0.81 -11.26
C VAL A 106 -9.94 -0.12 -11.29
N ASN A 107 -8.87 -0.89 -11.53
CA ASN A 107 -7.52 -0.36 -11.37
C ASN A 107 -7.07 0.49 -12.56
N VAL A 108 -7.44 0.12 -13.79
CA VAL A 108 -7.00 0.85 -14.98
C VAL A 108 -8.01 1.93 -15.36
N MET A 109 -9.30 1.57 -15.60
CA MET A 109 -10.29 2.57 -16.01
C MET A 109 -10.56 3.59 -14.91
N GLY A 110 -10.61 3.18 -13.63
CA GLY A 110 -10.74 4.12 -12.51
C GLY A 110 -9.59 5.13 -12.48
N THR A 111 -8.35 4.68 -12.76
CA THR A 111 -7.20 5.58 -12.84
C THR A 111 -7.27 6.49 -14.07
N VAL A 112 -7.72 6.00 -15.22
CA VAL A 112 -7.93 6.85 -16.42
C VAL A 112 -8.93 7.96 -16.11
N ASN A 113 -10.08 7.66 -15.50
CA ASN A 113 -11.06 8.65 -15.10
C ASN A 113 -10.47 9.70 -14.12
N LEU A 114 -9.63 9.26 -13.18
CA LEU A 114 -8.94 10.17 -12.25
C LEU A 114 -8.00 11.11 -13.00
N ILE A 115 -7.18 10.58 -13.92
CA ILE A 115 -6.24 11.37 -14.71
C ILE A 115 -6.96 12.38 -15.60
N GLU A 116 -8.07 11.98 -16.23
CA GLU A 116 -8.90 12.92 -17.01
C GLU A 116 -9.47 14.04 -16.15
N ALA A 117 -9.98 13.71 -14.94
CA ALA A 117 -10.46 14.71 -13.99
C ALA A 117 -9.33 15.65 -13.52
N MET A 118 -8.13 15.13 -13.29
CA MET A 118 -6.93 15.93 -13.00
C MET A 118 -6.62 16.90 -14.15
N CYS A 119 -6.62 16.41 -15.40
CA CYS A 119 -6.39 17.24 -16.59
C CYS A 119 -7.39 18.38 -16.70
N GLU A 120 -8.70 18.09 -16.51
CA GLU A 120 -9.78 19.09 -16.59
C GLU A 120 -9.67 20.18 -15.50
N ASN A 121 -9.00 19.88 -14.38
CA ASN A 121 -8.83 20.80 -13.26
C ASN A 121 -7.40 21.36 -13.14
N GLY A 122 -6.51 21.10 -14.10
CA GLY A 122 -5.14 21.62 -14.13
C GLY A 122 -4.23 21.04 -13.05
N VAL A 123 -4.56 19.88 -12.48
CA VAL A 123 -3.72 19.17 -11.51
C VAL A 123 -2.82 18.19 -12.27
N THR A 124 -1.51 18.42 -12.22
CA THR A 124 -0.52 17.71 -13.03
C THR A 124 0.49 16.91 -12.19
N ARG A 125 0.26 16.79 -10.89
CA ARG A 125 1.16 16.13 -9.94
C ARG A 125 0.49 14.91 -9.33
N ILE A 126 1.12 13.74 -9.49
CA ILE A 126 0.59 12.48 -8.94
C ILE A 126 1.70 11.59 -8.38
N ILE A 127 1.44 11.03 -7.19
CA ILE A 127 2.22 9.93 -6.61
C ILE A 127 1.36 8.68 -6.74
N PHE A 128 1.86 7.67 -7.46
CA PHE A 128 1.14 6.44 -7.76
C PHE A 128 1.64 5.26 -6.91
N SER A 129 0.71 4.60 -6.24
CA SER A 129 0.92 3.34 -5.53
C SER A 129 1.05 2.18 -6.52
N SER A 130 2.28 1.82 -6.86
CA SER A 130 2.58 0.62 -7.63
C SER A 130 3.01 -0.54 -6.73
N SER A 131 3.52 -1.60 -7.29
CA SER A 131 3.87 -2.83 -6.59
C SER A 131 5.10 -3.48 -7.21
N ALA A 132 5.93 -4.14 -6.40
CA ALA A 132 7.03 -4.98 -6.87
C ALA A 132 6.55 -6.13 -7.77
N THR A 133 5.27 -6.47 -7.76
CA THR A 133 4.71 -7.51 -8.65
C THR A 133 4.81 -7.16 -10.14
N VAL A 134 5.04 -5.88 -10.50
CA VAL A 134 5.26 -5.45 -11.89
C VAL A 134 6.55 -6.01 -12.48
N TYR A 135 7.51 -6.41 -11.63
CA TYR A 135 8.76 -7.05 -12.05
C TYR A 135 8.57 -8.49 -12.53
N GLY A 136 7.51 -9.18 -12.03
CA GLY A 136 7.32 -10.61 -12.27
C GLY A 136 8.40 -11.45 -11.60
N ASP A 137 8.85 -12.50 -12.27
CA ASP A 137 9.91 -13.38 -11.78
C ASP A 137 11.27 -12.65 -11.76
N PRO A 138 11.98 -12.61 -10.63
CA PRO A 138 13.26 -11.94 -10.51
C PRO A 138 14.31 -12.49 -11.49
N LYS A 139 14.93 -11.59 -12.27
CA LYS A 139 16.09 -11.94 -13.12
C LYS A 139 17.40 -11.81 -12.36
N TYR A 140 17.44 -10.96 -11.36
CA TYR A 140 18.55 -10.77 -10.43
C TYR A 140 18.02 -10.20 -9.11
N LEU A 141 18.80 -10.36 -8.06
CA LEU A 141 18.54 -9.83 -6.71
C LEU A 141 19.76 -9.10 -6.18
N PRO A 142 19.59 -8.00 -5.41
CA PRO A 142 18.33 -7.31 -5.17
C PRO A 142 17.80 -6.61 -6.43
N MET A 143 16.48 -6.42 -6.52
CA MET A 143 15.83 -5.78 -7.67
C MET A 143 15.90 -4.26 -7.53
N ASP A 144 16.52 -3.59 -8.49
CA ASP A 144 16.51 -2.13 -8.64
C ASP A 144 15.42 -1.69 -9.64
N GLU A 145 15.30 -0.38 -9.87
CA GLU A 145 14.29 0.18 -10.78
C GLU A 145 14.60 -0.06 -12.27
N ASN A 146 15.83 -0.51 -12.61
CA ASN A 146 16.21 -0.92 -13.96
C ASN A 146 15.88 -2.39 -14.23
N HIS A 147 15.46 -3.14 -13.20
CA HIS A 147 15.00 -4.51 -13.40
C HIS A 147 13.86 -4.54 -14.43
N PRO A 148 13.85 -5.48 -15.39
CA PRO A 148 12.79 -5.60 -16.38
C PRO A 148 11.41 -5.69 -15.74
N VAL A 149 10.43 -5.00 -16.33
CA VAL A 149 9.01 -5.00 -15.92
C VAL A 149 8.13 -5.61 -17.03
N GLY A 150 6.85 -5.85 -16.74
CA GLY A 150 5.87 -6.29 -17.72
C GLY A 150 5.74 -7.81 -17.86
N ASN A 151 6.65 -8.61 -17.28
CA ASN A 151 6.50 -10.06 -17.22
C ASN A 151 5.59 -10.51 -16.06
N CYS A 152 4.45 -9.83 -15.97
CA CYS A 152 3.51 -9.95 -14.85
C CYS A 152 2.77 -11.28 -14.87
N THR A 153 2.75 -11.98 -13.73
CA THR A 153 2.12 -13.29 -13.56
C THR A 153 0.63 -13.23 -13.21
N SER A 154 0.10 -12.05 -12.86
CA SER A 154 -1.30 -11.88 -12.46
C SER A 154 -1.96 -10.64 -13.08
N PRO A 155 -3.31 -10.63 -13.25
CA PRO A 155 -4.04 -9.45 -13.69
C PRO A 155 -3.88 -8.24 -12.76
N TYR A 156 -3.71 -8.45 -11.45
CA TYR A 156 -3.36 -7.37 -10.53
C TYR A 156 -2.02 -6.71 -10.92
N ALA A 157 -0.95 -7.51 -11.07
CA ALA A 157 0.35 -7.01 -11.46
C ALA A 157 0.32 -6.29 -12.83
N LYS A 158 -0.38 -6.89 -13.81
CA LYS A 158 -0.60 -6.27 -15.13
C LYS A 158 -1.33 -4.93 -15.01
N SER A 159 -2.37 -4.84 -14.15
CA SER A 159 -3.11 -3.59 -13.98
C SER A 159 -2.24 -2.46 -13.43
N LYS A 160 -1.32 -2.78 -12.48
CA LYS A 160 -0.36 -1.81 -11.96
C LYS A 160 0.64 -1.38 -13.03
N HIS A 161 1.18 -2.33 -13.79
CA HIS A 161 2.09 -2.04 -14.90
C HIS A 161 1.44 -1.18 -15.99
N PHE A 162 0.21 -1.49 -16.40
CA PHE A 162 -0.52 -0.68 -17.40
C PHE A 162 -0.73 0.77 -16.93
N VAL A 163 -0.98 0.99 -15.65
CA VAL A 163 -1.08 2.35 -15.11
C VAL A 163 0.27 3.06 -15.14
N GLU A 164 1.38 2.38 -14.85
CA GLU A 164 2.72 2.95 -15.00
C GLU A 164 2.98 3.40 -16.45
N GLU A 165 2.64 2.57 -17.44
CA GLU A 165 2.78 2.90 -18.86
C GLU A 165 1.91 4.10 -19.25
N ILE A 166 0.63 4.14 -18.83
CA ILE A 166 -0.28 5.27 -19.09
C ILE A 166 0.31 6.57 -18.51
N LEU A 167 0.80 6.55 -17.28
CA LEU A 167 1.39 7.71 -16.62
C LEU A 167 2.70 8.15 -17.30
N SER A 168 3.51 7.20 -17.78
CA SER A 168 4.71 7.47 -18.54
C SER A 168 4.39 8.14 -19.87
N ASP A 169 3.37 7.64 -20.60
CA ASP A 169 2.92 8.23 -21.86
C ASP A 169 2.43 9.67 -21.69
N ILE A 170 1.70 9.95 -20.60
CA ILE A 170 1.26 11.31 -20.29
C ILE A 170 2.45 12.24 -20.09
N CYS A 171 3.45 11.85 -19.29
CA CYS A 171 4.65 12.64 -19.07
C CYS A 171 5.44 12.91 -20.34
N ARG A 172 5.43 11.96 -21.31
CA ARG A 172 6.11 12.13 -22.58
C ARG A 172 5.45 13.19 -23.47
N ILE A 173 4.12 13.32 -23.38
CA ILE A 173 3.34 14.24 -24.23
C ILE A 173 3.14 15.58 -23.53
N LYS A 174 2.96 15.59 -22.21
CA LYS A 174 2.67 16.77 -21.38
C LYS A 174 3.82 17.04 -20.43
N SER A 175 4.75 17.89 -20.84
CA SER A 175 6.01 18.15 -20.11
C SER A 175 5.80 18.78 -18.71
N GLU A 176 4.63 19.36 -18.45
CA GLU A 176 4.25 19.93 -17.15
C GLU A 176 3.87 18.88 -16.11
N TRP A 177 3.65 17.61 -16.52
CA TRP A 177 3.30 16.55 -15.58
C TRP A 177 4.50 16.10 -14.76
N SER A 178 4.23 15.86 -13.48
CA SER A 178 5.16 15.24 -12.54
C SER A 178 4.53 13.97 -11.95
N VAL A 179 5.14 12.86 -12.23
CA VAL A 179 4.69 11.54 -11.80
C VAL A 179 5.79 10.87 -10.99
N VAL A 180 5.47 10.47 -9.76
CA VAL A 180 6.32 9.61 -8.94
C VAL A 180 5.59 8.29 -8.72
N VAL A 181 6.21 7.20 -9.14
CA VAL A 181 5.74 5.83 -8.95
C VAL A 181 6.51 5.21 -7.80
N LEU A 182 5.78 4.68 -6.82
CA LEU A 182 6.38 3.98 -5.68
C LEU A 182 6.02 2.49 -5.77
N ARG A 183 7.01 1.63 -6.03
CA ARG A 183 6.86 0.18 -6.10
C ARG A 183 7.11 -0.41 -4.72
N TYR A 184 6.04 -0.81 -4.03
CA TYR A 184 6.15 -1.41 -2.70
C TYR A 184 6.51 -2.88 -2.80
N PHE A 185 7.35 -3.33 -1.85
CA PHE A 185 7.52 -4.75 -1.58
C PHE A 185 6.39 -5.22 -0.65
N ASN A 186 6.61 -5.84 0.46
CA ASN A 186 5.53 -6.43 1.27
C ASN A 186 5.17 -5.55 2.50
N PRO A 187 4.14 -4.69 2.43
CA PRO A 187 3.71 -3.88 3.57
C PRO A 187 3.27 -4.73 4.76
N VAL A 188 3.78 -4.41 5.94
CA VAL A 188 3.47 -5.10 7.20
C VAL A 188 3.40 -4.12 8.36
N GLY A 189 2.78 -4.50 9.46
CA GLY A 189 2.69 -3.70 10.66
C GLY A 189 1.38 -2.93 10.77
N ALA A 190 1.37 -2.00 11.69
CA ALA A 190 0.24 -1.14 11.98
C ALA A 190 0.73 0.17 12.60
N HIS A 191 -0.16 1.14 12.77
CA HIS A 191 0.16 2.35 13.51
C HIS A 191 0.44 2.02 14.98
N SER A 192 1.46 2.65 15.56
CA SER A 192 1.93 2.36 16.92
C SER A 192 0.84 2.51 18.01
N SER A 193 -0.17 3.37 17.78
CA SER A 193 -1.34 3.49 18.67
C SER A 193 -2.17 2.21 18.75
N GLY A 194 -2.07 1.31 17.77
CA GLY A 194 -2.94 0.15 17.61
C GLY A 194 -4.39 0.51 17.25
N MET A 195 -4.65 1.74 16.79
CA MET A 195 -5.97 2.17 16.34
C MET A 195 -6.19 1.96 14.84
N ILE A 196 -5.13 2.00 14.04
CA ILE A 196 -5.14 1.85 12.59
C ILE A 196 -4.23 0.69 12.19
N GLY A 197 -4.73 -0.20 11.33
CA GLY A 197 -4.00 -1.37 10.83
C GLY A 197 -4.73 -2.01 9.65
N GLU A 198 -4.22 -3.14 9.17
CA GLU A 198 -4.85 -3.89 8.08
C GLU A 198 -6.08 -4.66 8.60
N ASP A 199 -7.24 -4.44 7.98
CA ASP A 199 -8.50 -5.16 8.27
C ASP A 199 -8.98 -5.89 7.01
N PRO A 200 -8.43 -7.09 6.72
CA PRO A 200 -8.81 -7.85 5.53
C PRO A 200 -10.28 -8.26 5.59
N GLN A 201 -11.01 -8.00 4.52
CA GLN A 201 -12.36 -8.53 4.38
C GLN A 201 -12.29 -10.01 3.97
N GLY A 202 -12.75 -10.92 4.85
CA GLY A 202 -12.69 -12.36 4.63
C GLY A 202 -11.37 -13.01 5.03
N ILE A 203 -10.88 -13.97 4.21
CA ILE A 203 -9.62 -14.66 4.44
C ILE A 203 -8.45 -13.78 4.02
N PRO A 204 -7.47 -13.50 4.92
CA PRO A 204 -6.30 -12.72 4.51
C PRO A 204 -5.51 -13.40 3.39
N ASN A 205 -5.15 -12.63 2.37
CA ASN A 205 -4.30 -13.10 1.28
C ASN A 205 -2.80 -12.97 1.60
N ASN A 206 -2.44 -12.11 2.56
CA ASN A 206 -1.07 -11.87 2.96
C ASN A 206 -0.71 -12.69 4.21
N LEU A 207 0.58 -13.08 4.33
CA LEU A 207 1.09 -13.90 5.42
C LEU A 207 0.82 -13.29 6.80
N THR A 208 1.21 -12.04 7.02
CA THR A 208 1.25 -11.44 8.36
C THR A 208 -0.13 -11.23 9.00
N PRO A 209 -1.18 -10.74 8.30
CA PRO A 209 -2.52 -10.73 8.88
C PRO A 209 -3.08 -12.14 9.09
N PHE A 210 -2.66 -13.13 8.30
CA PHE A 210 -3.07 -14.52 8.53
C PHE A 210 -2.43 -15.05 9.83
N VAL A 211 -1.11 -14.87 10.02
CA VAL A 211 -0.38 -15.24 11.25
C VAL A 211 -1.02 -14.58 12.47
N SER A 212 -1.38 -13.29 12.39
CA SER A 212 -2.03 -12.59 13.51
C SER A 212 -3.40 -13.18 13.87
N GLN A 213 -4.16 -13.67 12.88
CA GLN A 213 -5.43 -14.36 13.10
C GLN A 213 -5.25 -15.75 13.73
N VAL A 214 -4.15 -16.45 13.43
CA VAL A 214 -3.78 -17.70 14.15
C VAL A 214 -3.41 -17.39 15.59
N ALA A 215 -2.57 -16.39 15.83
CA ALA A 215 -2.12 -15.99 17.16
C ALA A 215 -3.27 -15.61 18.12
N ILE A 216 -4.33 -14.95 17.59
CA ILE A 216 -5.51 -14.59 18.39
C ILE A 216 -6.55 -15.71 18.48
N GLY A 217 -6.33 -16.86 17.82
CA GLY A 217 -7.22 -18.02 17.85
C GLY A 217 -8.42 -17.96 16.89
N LYS A 218 -8.43 -17.03 15.92
CA LYS A 218 -9.45 -17.00 14.87
C LYS A 218 -9.28 -18.10 13.83
N ARG A 219 -8.05 -18.63 13.70
CA ARG A 219 -7.67 -19.72 12.81
C ARG A 219 -6.89 -20.75 13.58
N THR A 220 -6.98 -21.99 13.16
CA THR A 220 -6.35 -23.12 13.85
C THR A 220 -4.87 -23.23 13.53
N GLU A 221 -4.49 -23.01 12.29
CA GLU A 221 -3.11 -23.17 11.80
C GLU A 221 -2.82 -22.28 10.60
N LEU A 222 -1.53 -22.03 10.34
CA LEU A 222 -1.00 -21.40 9.14
C LEU A 222 -0.53 -22.48 8.16
N LEU A 223 -0.80 -22.31 6.88
CA LEU A 223 -0.21 -23.13 5.82
C LEU A 223 1.06 -22.45 5.30
N VAL A 224 2.19 -23.15 5.39
CA VAL A 224 3.49 -22.76 4.82
C VAL A 224 3.65 -23.47 3.48
N PHE A 225 3.67 -22.71 2.38
CA PHE A 225 3.68 -23.23 1.02
C PHE A 225 5.10 -23.48 0.53
N GLY A 226 5.56 -24.74 0.62
CA GLY A 226 6.88 -25.18 0.25
C GLY A 226 7.93 -24.98 1.34
N ASP A 227 8.83 -25.97 1.48
CA ASP A 227 10.01 -25.93 2.35
C ASP A 227 11.29 -26.38 1.60
N ASP A 228 11.21 -26.39 0.28
CA ASP A 228 12.24 -26.88 -0.63
C ASP A 228 12.76 -25.79 -1.59
N TYR A 229 12.48 -24.50 -1.30
CA TYR A 229 13.07 -23.39 -2.05
C TYR A 229 14.57 -23.26 -1.77
N ASN A 230 15.31 -22.76 -2.75
CA ASN A 230 16.73 -22.43 -2.55
C ASN A 230 16.89 -21.15 -1.71
N THR A 231 16.60 -21.28 -0.42
CA THR A 231 16.66 -20.23 0.62
C THR A 231 17.29 -20.82 1.89
N HIS A 232 17.58 -20.01 2.89
CA HIS A 232 18.31 -20.44 4.08
C HIS A 232 17.56 -21.50 4.94
N ASP A 233 16.23 -21.52 4.87
CA ASP A 233 15.36 -22.45 5.62
C ASP A 233 14.37 -23.21 4.74
N GLY A 234 14.51 -23.09 3.42
CA GLY A 234 13.65 -23.74 2.44
C GLY A 234 12.33 -23.04 2.18
N THR A 235 11.93 -22.03 2.96
CA THR A 235 10.68 -21.30 2.74
C THR A 235 10.87 -20.02 1.92
N GLY A 236 9.80 -19.50 1.32
CA GLY A 236 9.87 -18.34 0.45
C GLY A 236 10.33 -17.07 1.20
N VAL A 237 11.22 -16.29 0.59
CA VAL A 237 11.79 -15.05 1.16
C VAL A 237 11.17 -13.82 0.52
N ARG A 238 10.73 -12.86 1.34
CA ARG A 238 10.17 -11.58 0.88
C ARG A 238 10.81 -10.43 1.65
N ASP A 239 10.88 -9.27 0.99
CA ASP A 239 11.24 -8.00 1.63
C ASP A 239 9.99 -7.42 2.29
N TYR A 240 9.90 -7.57 3.60
CA TYR A 240 8.83 -6.96 4.40
C TYR A 240 9.22 -5.56 4.81
N ILE A 241 8.30 -4.63 4.68
CA ILE A 241 8.52 -3.22 5.01
C ILE A 241 7.40 -2.71 5.91
N HIS A 242 7.78 -1.96 6.94
CA HIS A 242 6.80 -1.40 7.87
C HIS A 242 5.90 -0.38 7.17
N ILE A 243 4.60 -0.46 7.42
CA ILE A 243 3.61 0.44 6.82
C ILE A 243 3.90 1.93 7.08
N THR A 244 4.47 2.26 8.25
CA THR A 244 4.90 3.62 8.57
C THR A 244 6.08 4.08 7.69
N ASP A 245 7.01 3.19 7.36
CA ASP A 245 8.10 3.53 6.44
C ASP A 245 7.58 3.78 5.03
N ILE A 246 6.58 3.00 4.57
CA ILE A 246 5.89 3.28 3.30
C ILE A 246 5.22 4.65 3.33
N ALA A 247 4.47 4.97 4.40
CA ALA A 247 3.84 6.28 4.55
C ALA A 247 4.88 7.41 4.48
N LYS A 248 6.00 7.28 5.20
CA LYS A 248 7.14 8.22 5.12
C LYS A 248 7.77 8.30 3.73
N GLY A 249 7.78 7.19 2.98
CA GLY A 249 8.22 7.19 1.58
C GLY A 249 7.37 8.08 0.67
N HIS A 250 6.05 8.15 0.93
CA HIS A 250 5.16 9.07 0.24
C HIS A 250 5.46 10.53 0.58
N ILE A 251 5.76 10.82 1.86
CA ILE A 251 6.15 12.17 2.27
C ILE A 251 7.48 12.57 1.61
N ALA A 252 8.45 11.68 1.58
CA ALA A 252 9.71 11.94 0.89
C ALA A 252 9.52 12.18 -0.63
N ALA A 253 8.59 11.47 -1.27
CA ALA A 253 8.23 11.66 -2.66
C ALA A 253 7.54 13.01 -2.95
N MET A 254 6.96 13.68 -1.93
CA MET A 254 6.29 14.98 -2.09
C MET A 254 7.23 16.07 -2.60
N SER A 255 8.48 16.13 -2.12
CA SER A 255 9.47 17.08 -2.65
C SER A 255 9.73 16.80 -4.13
N LYS A 256 9.95 15.53 -4.48
CA LYS A 256 10.29 15.13 -5.84
C LYS A 256 9.16 15.44 -6.84
N VAL A 257 7.89 15.22 -6.46
CA VAL A 257 6.75 15.51 -7.32
C VAL A 257 6.50 17.01 -7.47
N LYS A 258 6.98 17.82 -6.52
CA LYS A 258 6.88 19.30 -6.57
C LYS A 258 8.00 19.95 -7.35
N ASP A 259 9.23 19.48 -7.17
CA ASP A 259 10.43 20.17 -7.61
C ASP A 259 10.89 19.75 -9.02
N SER A 260 10.28 18.73 -9.60
CA SER A 260 10.68 18.23 -10.91
C SER A 260 9.50 17.64 -11.68
N THR A 261 9.54 17.75 -13.01
CA THR A 261 8.58 17.12 -13.92
C THR A 261 9.08 15.77 -14.45
N GLY A 262 8.23 15.09 -15.22
CA GLY A 262 8.50 13.81 -15.83
C GLY A 262 8.15 12.62 -14.96
N PHE A 263 8.50 11.44 -15.45
CA PHE A 263 8.16 10.15 -14.85
C PHE A 263 9.33 9.60 -14.05
N LYS A 264 9.12 9.30 -12.77
CA LYS A 264 10.14 8.75 -11.86
C LYS A 264 9.61 7.57 -11.10
N VAL A 265 10.44 6.55 -10.92
CA VAL A 265 10.10 5.31 -10.20
C VAL A 265 11.07 5.10 -9.06
N TYR A 266 10.55 4.65 -7.91
CA TYR A 266 11.34 4.30 -6.72
C TYR A 266 10.81 3.03 -6.07
N ASN A 267 11.73 2.15 -5.67
CA ASN A 267 11.43 1.00 -4.84
C ASN A 267 11.30 1.41 -3.37
N LEU A 268 10.24 0.98 -2.71
CA LEU A 268 10.09 1.05 -1.27
C LEU A 268 10.18 -0.35 -0.67
N GLY A 269 11.35 -0.69 -0.18
CA GLY A 269 11.69 -1.92 0.51
C GLY A 269 12.78 -1.67 1.54
N THR A 270 13.14 -2.68 2.30
CA THR A 270 14.19 -2.61 3.30
C THR A 270 15.57 -3.01 2.77
N GLY A 271 15.60 -3.68 1.61
CA GLY A 271 16.81 -4.34 1.08
C GLY A 271 17.17 -5.61 1.84
N LYS A 272 16.28 -6.10 2.72
CA LYS A 272 16.49 -7.32 3.53
C LYS A 272 15.31 -8.26 3.37
N GLY A 273 15.58 -9.46 2.88
CA GLY A 273 14.58 -10.50 2.80
C GLY A 273 14.44 -11.25 4.13
N SER A 274 13.20 -11.62 4.47
CA SER A 274 12.88 -12.54 5.57
C SER A 274 12.04 -13.69 5.04
N SER A 275 12.29 -14.88 5.56
CA SER A 275 11.56 -16.10 5.19
C SER A 275 10.19 -16.18 5.89
N VAL A 276 9.37 -17.13 5.50
CA VAL A 276 8.11 -17.40 6.21
C VAL A 276 8.38 -17.82 7.66
N LEU A 277 9.41 -18.66 7.91
CA LEU A 277 9.76 -19.10 9.27
C LEU A 277 10.36 -17.96 10.10
N ASP A 278 11.11 -17.03 9.49
CA ASP A 278 11.57 -15.82 10.18
C ASP A 278 10.39 -14.99 10.68
N VAL A 279 9.36 -14.80 9.83
CA VAL A 279 8.14 -14.06 10.20
C VAL A 279 7.40 -14.78 11.34
N ILE A 280 7.25 -16.10 11.27
CA ILE A 280 6.61 -16.88 12.35
C ILE A 280 7.38 -16.68 13.66
N THR A 281 8.71 -16.81 13.64
CA THR A 281 9.58 -16.65 14.82
C THR A 281 9.45 -15.25 15.41
N ALA A 282 9.51 -14.21 14.59
CA ALA A 282 9.35 -12.84 15.05
C ALA A 282 7.95 -12.57 15.61
N PHE A 283 6.92 -13.19 15.03
CA PHE A 283 5.55 -13.03 15.52
C PHE A 283 5.31 -13.79 16.83
N GLU A 284 5.89 -15.00 17.00
CA GLU A 284 5.88 -15.74 18.27
C GLU A 284 6.49 -14.88 19.41
N LYS A 285 7.61 -14.24 19.13
CA LYS A 285 8.26 -13.29 20.06
C LYS A 285 7.34 -12.12 20.42
N ALA A 286 6.65 -11.53 19.42
CA ALA A 286 5.76 -10.39 19.63
C ALA A 286 4.50 -10.74 20.42
N CYS A 287 3.92 -11.92 20.18
CA CYS A 287 2.67 -12.34 20.82
C CYS A 287 2.85 -13.18 22.08
N GLY A 288 4.06 -13.69 22.34
CA GLY A 288 4.37 -14.57 23.48
C GLY A 288 3.73 -15.96 23.38
N LYS A 289 3.34 -16.39 22.17
CA LYS A 289 2.66 -17.68 21.94
C LYS A 289 3.28 -18.41 20.77
N LYS A 290 3.18 -19.74 20.76
CA LYS A 290 3.53 -20.54 19.58
C LYS A 290 2.46 -20.38 18.49
N ILE A 291 2.93 -20.29 17.24
CA ILE A 291 2.08 -20.24 16.06
C ILE A 291 2.01 -21.63 15.46
N ASN A 292 0.83 -22.21 15.44
CA ASN A 292 0.64 -23.50 14.79
C ASN A 292 0.72 -23.33 13.28
N TYR A 293 1.58 -24.11 12.64
CA TYR A 293 1.68 -24.14 11.18
C TYR A 293 1.91 -25.55 10.67
N ARG A 294 1.60 -25.76 9.40
CA ARG A 294 1.86 -26.99 8.67
C ARG A 294 2.42 -26.65 7.30
N VAL A 295 3.48 -27.36 6.92
CA VAL A 295 4.05 -27.26 5.57
C VAL A 295 3.16 -28.03 4.59
N VAL A 296 2.93 -27.44 3.43
CA VAL A 296 2.19 -27.99 2.29
C VAL A 296 2.97 -27.75 0.99
N ASP A 297 2.52 -28.34 -0.10
CA ASP A 297 3.14 -28.14 -1.41
C ASP A 297 3.24 -26.69 -1.80
N ARG A 298 4.19 -26.34 -2.67
CA ARG A 298 4.36 -24.98 -3.21
C ARG A 298 3.06 -24.49 -3.86
N ARG A 299 2.79 -23.22 -3.71
CA ARG A 299 1.71 -22.55 -4.44
C ARG A 299 2.21 -22.14 -5.83
N ASP A 300 1.40 -22.36 -6.86
CA ASP A 300 1.73 -21.96 -8.22
C ASP A 300 2.03 -20.45 -8.31
N GLY A 301 3.12 -20.12 -9.00
CA GLY A 301 3.56 -18.75 -9.20
C GLY A 301 4.34 -18.14 -8.02
N ASP A 302 4.60 -18.87 -6.93
CA ASP A 302 5.48 -18.40 -5.87
C ASP A 302 6.95 -18.52 -6.29
N VAL A 303 7.71 -17.46 -6.10
CA VAL A 303 9.17 -17.40 -6.34
C VAL A 303 9.94 -17.58 -5.03
N ALA A 304 11.17 -18.11 -5.12
CA ALA A 304 12.00 -18.37 -3.96
C ALA A 304 12.31 -17.11 -3.14
N ALA A 305 12.67 -16.01 -3.79
CA ALA A 305 13.01 -14.76 -3.11
C ALA A 305 12.62 -13.52 -3.93
N MET A 306 12.20 -12.46 -3.23
CA MET A 306 12.02 -11.10 -3.77
C MET A 306 12.55 -10.11 -2.76
N CYS A 307 13.52 -9.27 -3.18
CA CYS A 307 14.15 -8.27 -2.32
C CYS A 307 14.46 -7.00 -3.11
N ALA A 308 14.19 -5.84 -2.55
CA ALA A 308 14.46 -4.53 -3.14
C ALA A 308 15.94 -4.16 -3.12
N ASP A 309 16.38 -3.40 -4.10
CA ASP A 309 17.46 -2.42 -3.90
C ASP A 309 16.82 -1.04 -3.63
N PRO A 310 16.86 -0.50 -2.41
CA PRO A 310 16.26 0.78 -2.07
C PRO A 310 17.17 1.98 -2.32
N LYS A 311 18.40 1.79 -2.83
CA LYS A 311 19.43 2.83 -2.93
C LYS A 311 18.98 4.09 -3.66
N LYS A 312 18.17 3.95 -4.70
CA LYS A 312 17.67 5.10 -5.45
C LYS A 312 16.75 5.98 -4.59
N ALA A 313 15.84 5.37 -3.81
CA ALA A 313 15.02 6.11 -2.87
C ALA A 313 15.86 6.74 -1.75
N GLU A 314 16.88 6.04 -1.24
CA GLU A 314 17.81 6.57 -0.23
C GLU A 314 18.56 7.83 -0.75
N THR A 315 19.05 7.78 -1.98
CA THR A 315 19.88 8.86 -2.54
C THR A 315 19.09 10.04 -3.08
N GLU A 316 17.96 9.77 -3.76
CA GLU A 316 17.20 10.81 -4.46
C GLU A 316 16.03 11.38 -3.64
N LEU A 317 15.46 10.61 -2.71
CA LEU A 317 14.38 11.05 -1.83
C LEU A 317 14.86 11.33 -0.41
N GLY A 318 16.08 10.94 -0.04
CA GLY A 318 16.57 10.99 1.34
C GLY A 318 15.78 10.04 2.27
N TRP A 319 15.10 9.04 1.70
CA TRP A 319 14.26 8.12 2.45
C TRP A 319 14.97 6.78 2.68
N LYS A 320 14.81 6.25 3.89
CA LYS A 320 15.30 4.93 4.27
C LYS A 320 14.31 4.24 5.20
N ALA A 321 14.11 2.93 5.01
CA ALA A 321 13.34 2.12 5.94
C ALA A 321 14.08 2.02 7.29
N THR A 322 13.35 2.24 8.39
CA THR A 322 13.92 2.32 9.74
C THR A 322 13.43 1.23 10.68
N TYR A 323 12.27 0.65 10.41
CA TYR A 323 11.67 -0.42 11.22
C TYR A 323 12.18 -1.80 10.77
N ASN A 324 12.41 -2.69 11.73
CA ASN A 324 12.79 -4.07 11.49
C ASN A 324 11.57 -5.03 11.61
N LEU A 325 11.79 -6.32 11.38
CA LEU A 325 10.74 -7.34 11.40
C LEU A 325 10.07 -7.47 12.78
N ASP A 326 10.85 -7.34 13.87
CA ASP A 326 10.31 -7.38 15.25
C ASP A 326 9.35 -6.20 15.49
N ASP A 327 9.69 -5.01 15.01
CA ASP A 327 8.82 -3.83 15.09
C ASP A 327 7.52 -4.04 14.31
N MET A 328 7.61 -4.58 13.09
CA MET A 328 6.46 -4.89 12.25
C MET A 328 5.49 -5.86 12.95
N CYS A 329 6.03 -6.94 13.51
CA CYS A 329 5.24 -7.94 14.21
C CYS A 329 4.63 -7.40 15.52
N ARG A 330 5.39 -6.60 16.29
CA ARG A 330 4.91 -5.95 17.52
C ARG A 330 3.72 -5.03 17.23
N ASP A 331 3.84 -4.15 16.23
CA ASP A 331 2.81 -3.16 15.96
C ASP A 331 1.57 -3.82 15.34
N LEU A 332 1.75 -4.83 14.49
CA LEU A 332 0.64 -5.64 13.98
C LEU A 332 -0.06 -6.39 15.12
N TRP A 333 0.67 -6.97 16.09
CA TRP A 333 0.08 -7.64 17.23
C TRP A 333 -0.69 -6.67 18.14
N ASN A 334 -0.13 -5.47 18.39
CA ASN A 334 -0.82 -4.41 19.14
C ASN A 334 -2.16 -4.02 18.49
N TRP A 335 -2.18 -3.89 17.15
CA TRP A 335 -3.42 -3.69 16.39
C TRP A 335 -4.39 -4.85 16.57
N GLN A 336 -3.93 -6.10 16.39
CA GLN A 336 -4.79 -7.28 16.40
C GLN A 336 -5.46 -7.51 17.76
N ILE A 337 -4.74 -7.33 18.88
CA ILE A 337 -5.33 -7.53 20.21
C ILE A 337 -6.33 -6.44 20.57
N LYS A 338 -6.12 -5.20 20.15
CA LYS A 338 -7.05 -4.10 20.36
C LYS A 338 -8.28 -4.21 19.46
N ASN A 339 -8.12 -4.80 18.29
CA ASN A 339 -9.15 -4.90 17.24
C ASN A 339 -9.33 -6.35 16.78
N PRO A 340 -9.77 -7.27 17.65
CA PRO A 340 -9.92 -8.67 17.28
C PRO A 340 -10.90 -8.87 16.10
N ASN A 341 -11.83 -7.97 15.87
CA ASN A 341 -12.79 -8.00 14.78
C ASN A 341 -12.55 -6.89 13.72
N GLY A 342 -11.32 -6.38 13.65
CA GLY A 342 -10.98 -5.27 12.77
C GLY A 342 -11.65 -3.97 13.20
N PHE A 343 -12.12 -3.18 12.24
CA PHE A 343 -12.83 -1.93 12.49
C PHE A 343 -14.27 -2.12 12.99
N LYS A 344 -14.80 -3.35 13.00
CA LYS A 344 -16.16 -3.63 13.51
C LYS A 344 -16.21 -3.47 15.03
N PRO A 345 -17.28 -2.91 15.59
CA PRO A 345 -17.44 -2.77 17.04
C PRO A 345 -17.41 -4.14 17.74
N LYS A 346 -16.91 -4.17 18.99
CA LYS A 346 -16.77 -5.39 19.80
C LYS A 346 -18.12 -6.07 20.12
N ASN A 347 -19.22 -5.32 20.10
CA ASN A 347 -20.57 -5.84 20.36
C ASN A 347 -21.45 -5.53 19.15
N GLY A 348 -22.08 -6.56 18.61
CA GLY A 348 -23.12 -6.42 17.59
C GLY A 348 -24.39 -5.79 18.18
N LEU A 349 -24.36 -4.50 18.48
CA LEU A 349 -25.58 -3.73 18.64
C LEU A 349 -26.08 -3.39 17.24
N LYS A 350 -27.08 -4.13 16.81
CA LYS A 350 -27.92 -3.74 15.69
C LYS A 350 -28.53 -2.36 16.03
N HIS A 351 -28.23 -1.37 15.24
CA HIS A 351 -29.04 -0.15 15.15
C HIS A 351 -29.97 -0.25 13.96
#